data_8668894de2e07ef3d410c5a7d5176829
#
_entry.id   8668894de2e07ef3d410c5a7d5176829
#
_cell.length_a   1.000
_cell.length_b   1.000
_cell.length_c   1.000
_cell.angle_alpha   90.00
_cell.angle_beta   90.00
_cell.angle_gamma   90.00
#
_symmetry.space_group_name_H-M   'P 1'
#
loop_
_entity.id
_entity.type
_entity.pdbx_description
1 polymer ?
#
loop_
_entity_poly.entity_id
_entity_poly.type
_entity_poly.pdbx_seq_one_letter_code
_entity_poly.pdbx_strand_id
1 'polypeptide(L)'
;MHTPSRPLRLIAALALVLVSLAPTLAAQNAQSDPERHDAFELFSEQKFAEALAPLEKLAKRYPDDGPVLARFGLILFLNTIPEADTSERRARRARARAALVRAKQIGFDEGVPKDLIEGIIAGLNPDGTDAPKAESKFSANAEADAAMRTGEAAFLKGELDAALAAYERALSLDPKLYEAPLFAGDVFLQKGQFEKAGEWYARAINLDPNREQAYRYWGNALLKQARLDEARDKYVDAVVASPYERYTWENGLFRWANAKAVRLGHPKIDVQSSVSPLKDNKMTITIDPKAMEKTDDGSAAWMMYGIFRAAWSTNNYEKFKKEYPSEKVYRHSLREEADALRAVLTSVRSQQKDGKVKQLSKDLQLLMQIEEAGLLEAYVLFARTDEGIAQDYVEYRKANRDKLRRYLIEYLASGKY
;
A
#
# COMPACT_ATOMS: atom_id res chain seq x y z
N MET A 1 16.70 -43.92 74.45
CA MET A 1 16.65 -44.97 73.39
C MET A 1 15.85 -44.40 72.21
N HIS A 2 16.36 -44.53 71.04
CA HIS A 2 15.83 -44.14 69.72
C HIS A 2 16.14 -42.72 69.26
N THR A 3 17.13 -42.66 68.41
CA THR A 3 17.52 -41.57 67.53
C THR A 3 16.49 -41.36 66.41
N PRO A 4 16.21 -40.13 66.04
CA PRO A 4 15.42 -39.88 64.83
C PRO A 4 16.31 -39.63 63.62
N SER A 5 15.92 -40.30 62.55
CA SER A 5 16.46 -40.19 61.19
C SER A 5 16.21 -38.84 60.57
N ARG A 6 17.22 -38.22 59.95
CA ARG A 6 17.17 -37.00 59.17
C ARG A 6 16.54 -37.29 57.79
N PRO A 7 15.65 -36.43 57.27
CA PRO A 7 15.30 -36.46 55.86
C PRO A 7 16.27 -35.66 55.00
N LEU A 8 16.71 -36.27 53.92
CA LEU A 8 17.50 -35.67 52.85
C LEU A 8 16.72 -34.54 52.19
N ARG A 9 17.29 -33.34 52.20
CA ARG A 9 16.79 -32.25 51.37
C ARG A 9 17.35 -32.41 49.96
N LEU A 10 16.48 -32.74 49.01
CA LEU A 10 16.72 -32.64 47.56
C LEU A 10 16.70 -31.15 47.18
N ILE A 11 17.84 -30.57 46.88
CA ILE A 11 17.95 -29.28 46.23
C ILE A 11 17.80 -29.54 44.73
N ALA A 12 16.62 -29.23 44.18
CA ALA A 12 16.40 -29.17 42.73
C ALA A 12 17.01 -27.86 42.24
N ALA A 13 18.21 -27.96 41.65
CA ALA A 13 18.80 -26.86 40.91
C ALA A 13 18.03 -26.67 39.61
N LEU A 14 17.19 -25.62 39.55
CA LEU A 14 16.57 -25.17 38.32
C LEU A 14 17.63 -24.50 37.44
N ALA A 15 18.20 -25.25 36.51
CA ALA A 15 19.09 -24.72 35.50
C ALA A 15 18.21 -23.88 34.53
N LEU A 16 18.20 -22.57 34.71
CA LEU A 16 17.67 -21.61 33.74
C LEU A 16 18.62 -21.62 32.54
N VAL A 17 18.28 -22.36 31.49
CA VAL A 17 18.96 -22.27 30.20
C VAL A 17 18.52 -20.91 29.58
N LEU A 18 19.30 -19.88 29.84
CA LEU A 18 19.33 -18.68 29.02
C LEU A 18 19.86 -19.07 27.66
N VAL A 19 19.01 -19.38 26.71
CA VAL A 19 19.38 -19.40 25.29
C VAL A 19 19.69 -17.96 24.92
N SER A 20 20.95 -17.56 25.08
CA SER A 20 21.47 -16.34 24.47
C SER A 20 21.38 -16.54 22.96
N LEU A 21 20.56 -15.74 22.29
CA LEU A 21 20.56 -15.55 20.84
C LEU A 21 21.82 -14.76 20.42
N ALA A 22 23.01 -15.27 20.79
CA ALA A 22 24.22 -14.82 20.15
C ALA A 22 24.27 -15.48 18.75
N PRO A 23 24.48 -14.68 17.69
CA PRO A 23 24.61 -15.24 16.36
C PRO A 23 25.74 -16.32 16.40
N THR A 24 25.46 -17.48 15.80
CA THR A 24 26.44 -18.53 15.70
C THR A 24 27.68 -18.01 14.96
N LEU A 25 28.88 -18.58 15.26
CA LEU A 25 30.14 -18.19 14.59
C LEU A 25 30.01 -18.26 13.06
N ALA A 26 29.20 -19.19 12.55
CA ALA A 26 28.87 -19.32 11.14
C ALA A 26 28.07 -18.14 10.58
N ALA A 27 27.12 -17.57 11.36
CA ALA A 27 26.33 -16.37 10.96
C ALA A 27 27.20 -15.10 10.95
N GLN A 28 28.15 -14.98 11.87
CA GLN A 28 29.10 -13.85 11.87
C GLN A 28 30.07 -13.94 10.69
N ASN A 29 30.55 -15.12 10.32
CA ASN A 29 31.39 -15.33 9.14
C ASN A 29 30.64 -15.07 7.84
N ALA A 30 29.33 -15.39 7.78
CA ALA A 30 28.49 -15.09 6.62
C ALA A 30 28.34 -13.59 6.40
N GLN A 31 28.12 -12.80 7.46
CA GLN A 31 27.95 -11.34 7.35
C GLN A 31 29.22 -10.59 6.93
N SER A 32 30.40 -11.12 7.25
CA SER A 32 31.70 -10.52 6.92
C SER A 32 32.30 -11.02 5.59
N ASP A 33 31.62 -11.90 4.86
CA ASP A 33 32.07 -12.39 3.56
C ASP A 33 31.94 -11.31 2.50
N PRO A 34 33.05 -10.83 1.85
CA PRO A 34 33.00 -9.81 0.81
C PRO A 34 32.10 -10.20 -0.39
N GLU A 35 32.12 -11.48 -0.78
CA GLU A 35 31.28 -11.98 -1.89
C GLU A 35 29.80 -11.80 -1.59
N ARG A 36 29.40 -11.75 -0.30
CA ARG A 36 28.01 -11.51 0.11
C ARG A 36 27.56 -10.06 -0.20
N HIS A 37 28.42 -9.10 0.09
CA HIS A 37 28.15 -7.69 -0.20
C HIS A 37 27.94 -7.48 -1.70
N ASP A 38 28.89 -7.95 -2.51
CA ASP A 38 28.83 -7.83 -3.97
C ASP A 38 27.60 -8.52 -4.57
N ALA A 39 27.25 -9.71 -4.07
CA ALA A 39 26.05 -10.42 -4.53
C ALA A 39 24.76 -9.68 -4.17
N PHE A 40 24.71 -9.02 -3.02
CA PHE A 40 23.56 -8.23 -2.59
C PHE A 40 23.44 -6.90 -3.36
N GLU A 41 24.55 -6.28 -3.72
CA GLU A 41 24.60 -5.11 -4.58
C GLU A 41 24.05 -5.45 -5.97
N LEU A 42 24.56 -6.52 -6.59
CA LEU A 42 24.02 -7.02 -7.87
C LEU A 42 22.50 -7.30 -7.80
N PHE A 43 22.03 -7.86 -6.70
CA PHE A 43 20.61 -8.12 -6.50
C PHE A 43 19.81 -6.79 -6.40
N SER A 44 20.31 -5.82 -5.63
CA SER A 44 19.63 -4.51 -5.44
C SER A 44 19.57 -3.70 -6.74
N GLU A 45 20.58 -3.86 -7.60
CA GLU A 45 20.63 -3.29 -8.94
C GLU A 45 19.81 -4.06 -9.99
N GLN A 46 19.09 -5.13 -9.56
CA GLN A 46 18.29 -6.02 -10.43
C GLN A 46 19.11 -6.77 -11.50
N LYS A 47 20.43 -6.88 -11.33
CA LYS A 47 21.34 -7.66 -12.17
C LYS A 47 21.24 -9.15 -11.81
N PHE A 48 20.03 -9.71 -11.94
CA PHE A 48 19.68 -11.05 -11.44
C PHE A 48 20.49 -12.18 -12.09
N ALA A 49 20.80 -12.04 -13.39
CA ALA A 49 21.61 -13.03 -14.09
C ALA A 49 23.04 -13.12 -13.51
N GLU A 50 23.64 -11.98 -13.16
CA GLU A 50 24.98 -11.87 -12.59
C GLU A 50 24.99 -12.27 -11.10
N ALA A 51 23.93 -11.98 -10.35
CA ALA A 51 23.80 -12.30 -8.93
C ALA A 51 23.55 -13.80 -8.67
N LEU A 52 23.05 -14.58 -9.64
CA LEU A 52 22.63 -15.96 -9.42
C LEU A 52 23.78 -16.86 -8.97
N ALA A 53 24.89 -16.87 -9.71
CA ALA A 53 26.02 -17.76 -9.42
C ALA A 53 26.73 -17.41 -8.07
N PRO A 54 27.00 -16.14 -7.74
CA PRO A 54 27.48 -15.76 -6.42
C PRO A 54 26.53 -16.17 -5.28
N LEU A 55 25.21 -15.92 -5.43
CA LEU A 55 24.23 -16.30 -4.41
C LEU A 55 24.10 -17.82 -4.25
N GLU A 56 24.19 -18.60 -5.34
CA GLU A 56 24.22 -20.07 -5.26
C GLU A 56 25.46 -20.58 -4.48
N LYS A 57 26.63 -19.99 -4.71
CA LYS A 57 27.86 -20.30 -3.99
C LYS A 57 27.74 -20.00 -2.49
N LEU A 58 27.18 -18.81 -2.18
CA LEU A 58 26.95 -18.39 -0.80
C LEU A 58 25.89 -19.26 -0.11
N ALA A 59 24.79 -19.61 -0.77
CA ALA A 59 23.75 -20.50 -0.23
C ALA A 59 24.28 -21.91 0.10
N LYS A 60 25.27 -22.42 -0.68
CA LYS A 60 25.97 -23.66 -0.38
C LYS A 60 26.96 -23.54 0.79
N ARG A 61 27.64 -22.38 0.89
CA ARG A 61 28.63 -22.12 1.95
C ARG A 61 27.94 -21.80 3.29
N TYR A 62 26.82 -21.08 3.24
CA TYR A 62 26.06 -20.61 4.40
C TYR A 62 24.59 -21.06 4.31
N PRO A 63 24.28 -22.33 4.54
CA PRO A 63 22.94 -22.90 4.38
C PRO A 63 21.90 -22.37 5.40
N ASP A 64 22.37 -21.61 6.39
CA ASP A 64 21.56 -20.97 7.42
C ASP A 64 21.59 -19.42 7.34
N ASP A 65 22.09 -18.85 6.24
CA ASP A 65 21.96 -17.42 5.96
C ASP A 65 20.61 -17.15 5.25
N GLY A 66 19.59 -16.80 6.05
CA GLY A 66 18.23 -16.53 5.54
C GLY A 66 18.17 -15.44 4.46
N PRO A 67 18.84 -14.28 4.61
CA PRO A 67 18.97 -13.26 3.57
C PRO A 67 19.55 -13.75 2.24
N VAL A 68 20.59 -14.59 2.27
CA VAL A 68 21.18 -15.20 1.06
C VAL A 68 20.18 -16.17 0.42
N LEU A 69 19.57 -17.05 1.23
CA LEU A 69 18.60 -18.03 0.74
C LEU A 69 17.35 -17.38 0.12
N ALA A 70 16.88 -16.27 0.70
CA ALA A 70 15.73 -15.52 0.17
C ALA A 70 16.02 -14.98 -1.23
N ARG A 71 17.17 -14.31 -1.42
CA ARG A 71 17.58 -13.74 -2.70
C ARG A 71 17.87 -14.82 -3.74
N PHE A 72 18.60 -15.86 -3.35
CA PHE A 72 18.89 -17.01 -4.22
C PHE A 72 17.60 -17.68 -4.70
N GLY A 73 16.69 -18.01 -3.78
CA GLY A 73 15.44 -18.67 -4.11
C GLY A 73 14.54 -17.81 -5.00
N LEU A 74 14.49 -16.49 -4.77
CA LEU A 74 13.72 -15.59 -5.61
C LEU A 74 14.27 -15.52 -7.03
N ILE A 75 15.58 -15.30 -7.22
CA ILE A 75 16.18 -15.25 -8.56
C ILE A 75 16.00 -16.59 -9.29
N LEU A 76 16.21 -17.69 -8.59
CA LEU A 76 16.07 -19.02 -9.18
C LEU A 76 14.63 -19.27 -9.67
N PHE A 77 13.63 -18.76 -8.95
CA PHE A 77 12.23 -18.80 -9.37
C PHE A 77 11.96 -17.88 -10.56
N LEU A 78 12.41 -16.62 -10.51
CA LEU A 78 12.20 -15.63 -11.57
C LEU A 78 12.78 -16.11 -12.91
N ASN A 79 13.93 -16.77 -12.88
CA ASN A 79 14.55 -17.35 -14.07
C ASN A 79 13.76 -18.54 -14.68
N THR A 80 12.68 -18.98 -14.04
CA THR A 80 11.76 -19.97 -14.61
C THR A 80 10.54 -19.37 -15.34
N ILE A 81 10.46 -18.04 -15.41
CA ILE A 81 9.40 -17.32 -16.11
C ILE A 81 10.03 -16.63 -17.33
N PRO A 82 9.57 -16.85 -18.57
CA PRO A 82 8.38 -17.57 -19.05
C PRO A 82 8.68 -18.96 -19.67
N GLU A 83 9.46 -19.79 -19.02
CA GLU A 83 9.87 -21.09 -19.59
C GLU A 83 8.70 -22.08 -19.76
N ALA A 84 8.80 -22.94 -20.78
CA ALA A 84 7.90 -24.08 -20.94
C ALA A 84 7.98 -25.05 -19.75
N ASP A 85 6.92 -25.82 -19.50
CA ASP A 85 6.90 -26.79 -18.39
C ASP A 85 7.74 -28.04 -18.71
N THR A 86 9.03 -27.97 -18.36
CA THR A 86 10.01 -29.05 -18.51
C THR A 86 10.39 -29.62 -17.13
N SER A 87 10.97 -30.81 -17.13
CA SER A 87 11.53 -31.43 -15.90
C SER A 87 12.62 -30.56 -15.28
N GLU A 88 13.42 -29.88 -16.10
CA GLU A 88 14.49 -28.99 -15.65
C GLU A 88 13.92 -27.72 -14.99
N ARG A 89 12.89 -27.12 -15.59
CA ARG A 89 12.16 -25.99 -14.98
C ARG A 89 11.57 -26.39 -13.63
N ARG A 90 10.90 -27.55 -13.55
CA ARG A 90 10.34 -28.05 -12.29
C ARG A 90 11.43 -28.27 -11.22
N ALA A 91 12.55 -28.86 -11.57
CA ALA A 91 13.69 -29.04 -10.65
C ALA A 91 14.25 -27.70 -10.13
N ARG A 92 14.35 -26.67 -10.99
CA ARG A 92 14.76 -25.32 -10.56
C ARG A 92 13.75 -24.69 -9.61
N ARG A 93 12.44 -24.81 -9.89
CA ARG A 93 11.35 -24.30 -9.02
C ARG A 93 11.30 -25.03 -7.69
N ALA A 94 11.54 -26.34 -7.65
CA ALA A 94 11.65 -27.10 -6.40
C ALA A 94 12.81 -26.62 -5.53
N ARG A 95 13.98 -26.37 -6.14
CA ARG A 95 15.13 -25.78 -5.45
C ARG A 95 14.85 -24.37 -4.93
N ALA A 96 14.20 -23.53 -5.76
CA ALA A 96 13.78 -22.20 -5.37
C ALA A 96 12.87 -22.24 -4.14
N ARG A 97 11.83 -23.06 -4.20
CA ARG A 97 10.89 -23.25 -3.08
C ARG A 97 11.59 -23.72 -1.80
N ALA A 98 12.49 -24.69 -1.90
CA ALA A 98 13.22 -25.21 -0.75
C ALA A 98 14.08 -24.11 -0.09
N ALA A 99 14.78 -23.29 -0.87
CA ALA A 99 15.55 -22.16 -0.38
C ALA A 99 14.66 -21.11 0.31
N LEU A 100 13.52 -20.77 -0.29
CA LEU A 100 12.56 -19.80 0.27
C LEU A 100 11.90 -20.31 1.56
N VAL A 101 11.52 -21.60 1.62
CA VAL A 101 10.99 -22.22 2.84
C VAL A 101 12.03 -22.16 3.97
N ARG A 102 13.30 -22.49 3.66
CA ARG A 102 14.38 -22.41 4.64
C ARG A 102 14.64 -20.98 5.10
N ALA A 103 14.67 -20.02 4.18
CA ALA A 103 14.79 -18.59 4.51
C ALA A 103 13.68 -18.14 5.46
N LYS A 104 12.43 -18.53 5.20
CA LYS A 104 11.28 -18.23 6.08
C LYS A 104 11.41 -18.83 7.48
N GLN A 105 11.99 -20.03 7.62
CA GLN A 105 12.20 -20.69 8.91
C GLN A 105 13.29 -20.02 9.75
N ILE A 106 14.36 -19.58 9.12
CA ILE A 106 15.52 -18.95 9.77
C ILE A 106 15.26 -17.46 10.05
N GLY A 107 14.53 -16.80 9.17
CA GLY A 107 14.37 -15.34 9.09
C GLY A 107 15.25 -14.72 8.00
N PHE A 108 14.79 -13.65 7.38
CA PHE A 108 15.48 -12.88 6.35
C PHE A 108 15.20 -11.40 6.51
N ASP A 109 15.99 -10.56 5.84
CA ASP A 109 15.89 -9.11 5.89
C ASP A 109 14.80 -8.55 4.93
N GLU A 110 14.57 -7.23 5.01
CA GLU A 110 13.58 -6.52 4.20
C GLU A 110 13.99 -6.38 2.71
N GLY A 111 15.18 -6.86 2.33
CA GLY A 111 15.65 -6.80 0.94
C GLY A 111 14.87 -7.69 -0.03
N VAL A 112 14.00 -8.58 0.48
CA VAL A 112 13.04 -9.36 -0.31
C VAL A 112 11.66 -9.27 0.34
N PRO A 113 10.60 -8.84 -0.39
CA PRO A 113 9.27 -8.72 0.16
C PRO A 113 8.73 -10.06 0.69
N LYS A 114 8.27 -10.06 1.94
CA LYS A 114 7.77 -11.27 2.62
C LYS A 114 6.59 -11.90 1.89
N ASP A 115 5.63 -11.07 1.46
CA ASP A 115 4.43 -11.54 0.75
C ASP A 115 4.77 -12.22 -0.58
N LEU A 116 5.81 -11.75 -1.26
CA LEU A 116 6.30 -12.37 -2.49
C LEU A 116 6.85 -13.78 -2.23
N ILE A 117 7.67 -13.94 -1.17
CA ILE A 117 8.19 -15.26 -0.76
C ILE A 117 7.02 -16.19 -0.40
N GLU A 118 6.08 -15.72 0.39
CA GLU A 118 4.92 -16.52 0.80
C GLU A 118 4.05 -16.92 -0.40
N GLY A 119 3.84 -16.01 -1.34
CA GLY A 119 3.13 -16.28 -2.59
C GLY A 119 3.81 -17.36 -3.44
N ILE A 120 5.13 -17.29 -3.60
CA ILE A 120 5.89 -18.31 -4.34
C ILE A 120 5.83 -19.67 -3.63
N ILE A 121 6.02 -19.72 -2.32
CA ILE A 121 5.94 -20.94 -1.52
C ILE A 121 4.56 -21.59 -1.64
N ALA A 122 3.48 -20.79 -1.56
CA ALA A 122 2.11 -21.25 -1.68
C ALA A 122 1.73 -21.69 -3.11
N GLY A 123 2.32 -21.05 -4.12
CA GLY A 123 2.08 -21.35 -5.53
C GLY A 123 2.82 -22.55 -6.10
N LEU A 124 3.72 -23.17 -5.33
CA LEU A 124 4.52 -24.30 -5.75
C LEU A 124 4.35 -25.52 -4.85
N ASN A 125 4.26 -26.71 -5.46
CA ASN A 125 4.45 -27.97 -4.77
C ASN A 125 5.96 -28.22 -4.48
N PRO A 126 6.30 -29.12 -3.53
CA PRO A 126 7.70 -29.46 -3.24
C PRO A 126 8.51 -29.98 -4.44
N ASP A 127 7.87 -30.57 -5.42
CA ASP A 127 8.47 -31.07 -6.67
C ASP A 127 8.62 -29.98 -7.75
N GLY A 128 8.24 -28.75 -7.47
CA GLY A 128 8.33 -27.61 -8.38
C GLY A 128 7.19 -27.48 -9.39
N THR A 129 6.20 -28.37 -9.34
CA THR A 129 4.94 -28.21 -10.09
C THR A 129 4.12 -27.07 -9.48
N ASP A 130 3.21 -26.49 -10.26
CA ASP A 130 2.28 -25.51 -9.73
C ASP A 130 1.39 -26.17 -8.65
N ALA A 131 1.33 -25.56 -7.47
CA ALA A 131 0.36 -25.96 -6.47
C ALA A 131 -1.04 -25.68 -7.00
N PRO A 132 -2.02 -26.57 -6.76
CA PRO A 132 -3.39 -26.23 -7.08
C PRO A 132 -3.68 -24.87 -6.42
N LYS A 133 -4.04 -23.88 -7.24
CA LYS A 133 -4.54 -22.63 -6.68
C LYS A 133 -5.69 -23.02 -5.78
N ALA A 134 -5.57 -22.76 -4.49
CA ALA A 134 -6.74 -22.83 -3.62
C ALA A 134 -7.78 -21.94 -4.31
N GLU A 135 -8.78 -22.54 -4.91
CA GLU A 135 -9.84 -21.80 -5.56
C GLU A 135 -10.45 -20.92 -4.48
N SER A 136 -10.18 -19.61 -4.55
CA SER A 136 -10.78 -18.66 -3.65
C SER A 136 -12.30 -18.82 -3.78
N LYS A 137 -12.94 -19.17 -2.70
CA LYS A 137 -14.41 -19.29 -2.69
C LYS A 137 -15.00 -17.89 -2.86
N PHE A 138 -15.96 -17.79 -3.75
CA PHE A 138 -16.77 -16.57 -3.88
C PHE A 138 -17.64 -16.35 -2.65
N SER A 139 -18.19 -17.43 -2.10
CA SER A 139 -19.08 -17.40 -0.95
C SER A 139 -18.81 -18.55 0.02
N ALA A 140 -19.11 -18.32 1.29
CA ALA A 140 -19.19 -19.39 2.29
C ALA A 140 -20.39 -20.32 2.06
N ASN A 141 -21.43 -19.85 1.37
CA ASN A 141 -22.56 -20.69 0.92
C ASN A 141 -22.11 -21.51 -0.30
N ALA A 142 -22.06 -22.83 -0.15
CA ALA A 142 -21.56 -23.73 -1.19
C ALA A 142 -22.41 -23.72 -2.47
N GLU A 143 -23.73 -23.49 -2.37
CA GLU A 143 -24.60 -23.40 -3.54
C GLU A 143 -24.39 -22.06 -4.28
N ALA A 144 -24.20 -20.97 -3.55
CA ALA A 144 -23.84 -19.66 -4.13
C ALA A 144 -22.47 -19.71 -4.82
N ASP A 145 -21.46 -20.32 -4.18
CA ASP A 145 -20.13 -20.53 -4.77
C ASP A 145 -20.22 -21.38 -6.06
N ALA A 146 -20.97 -22.48 -6.04
CA ALA A 146 -21.18 -23.32 -7.22
C ALA A 146 -21.90 -22.57 -8.36
N ALA A 147 -22.89 -21.73 -8.03
CA ALA A 147 -23.59 -20.90 -9.00
C ALA A 147 -22.64 -19.85 -9.64
N MET A 148 -21.78 -19.20 -8.83
CA MET A 148 -20.74 -18.29 -9.35
C MET A 148 -19.81 -19.00 -10.35
N ARG A 149 -19.29 -20.16 -10.00
CA ARG A 149 -18.43 -20.97 -10.90
C ARG A 149 -19.13 -21.38 -12.19
N THR A 150 -20.41 -21.73 -12.09
CA THR A 150 -21.24 -22.02 -13.29
C THR A 150 -21.34 -20.77 -14.17
N GLY A 151 -21.56 -19.59 -13.57
CA GLY A 151 -21.61 -18.32 -14.27
C GLY A 151 -20.31 -17.99 -14.97
N GLU A 152 -19.17 -18.12 -14.28
CA GLU A 152 -17.84 -17.92 -14.86
C GLU A 152 -17.57 -18.86 -16.05
N ALA A 153 -17.90 -20.15 -15.89
CA ALA A 153 -17.72 -21.12 -16.97
C ALA A 153 -18.56 -20.78 -18.20
N ALA A 154 -19.80 -20.34 -18.00
CA ALA A 154 -20.70 -19.90 -19.08
C ALA A 154 -20.19 -18.60 -19.73
N PHE A 155 -19.74 -17.63 -18.91
CA PHE A 155 -19.18 -16.36 -19.39
C PHE A 155 -17.96 -16.56 -20.30
N LEU A 156 -17.03 -17.41 -19.89
CA LEU A 156 -15.84 -17.76 -20.67
C LEU A 156 -16.17 -18.43 -22.02
N LYS A 157 -17.30 -19.15 -22.10
CA LYS A 157 -17.81 -19.74 -23.36
C LYS A 157 -18.60 -18.75 -24.21
N GLY A 158 -18.88 -17.55 -23.71
CA GLY A 158 -19.75 -16.58 -24.38
C GLY A 158 -21.25 -16.86 -24.24
N GLU A 159 -21.63 -17.79 -23.37
CA GLU A 159 -23.02 -18.16 -23.05
C GLU A 159 -23.62 -17.13 -22.08
N LEU A 160 -23.77 -15.89 -22.55
CA LEU A 160 -24.01 -14.71 -21.69
C LEU A 160 -25.32 -14.78 -20.91
N ASP A 161 -26.39 -15.36 -21.48
CA ASP A 161 -27.68 -15.51 -20.78
C ASP A 161 -27.59 -16.57 -19.67
N ALA A 162 -26.88 -17.65 -19.91
CA ALA A 162 -26.63 -18.68 -18.89
C ALA A 162 -25.73 -18.13 -17.77
N ALA A 163 -24.72 -17.33 -18.09
CA ALA A 163 -23.87 -16.66 -17.10
C ALA A 163 -24.68 -15.72 -16.21
N LEU A 164 -25.54 -14.88 -16.80
CA LEU A 164 -26.42 -13.96 -16.07
C LEU A 164 -27.33 -14.72 -15.11
N ALA A 165 -28.03 -15.74 -15.58
CA ALA A 165 -28.93 -16.54 -14.74
C ALA A 165 -28.19 -17.19 -13.56
N ALA A 166 -26.95 -17.63 -13.76
CA ALA A 166 -26.12 -18.22 -12.71
C ALA A 166 -25.68 -17.17 -11.66
N TYR A 167 -25.28 -15.96 -12.08
CA TYR A 167 -24.95 -14.88 -11.15
C TYR A 167 -26.17 -14.36 -10.38
N GLU A 168 -27.34 -14.25 -11.02
CA GLU A 168 -28.60 -13.92 -10.34
C GLU A 168 -28.97 -14.97 -9.30
N ARG A 169 -28.79 -16.25 -9.62
CA ARG A 169 -28.98 -17.35 -8.66
C ARG A 169 -28.00 -17.23 -7.50
N ALA A 170 -26.71 -16.98 -7.75
CA ALA A 170 -25.71 -16.81 -6.71
C ALA A 170 -26.09 -15.65 -5.77
N LEU A 171 -26.53 -14.51 -6.30
CA LEU A 171 -26.99 -13.35 -5.53
C LEU A 171 -28.25 -13.68 -4.70
N SER A 172 -29.17 -14.51 -5.21
CA SER A 172 -30.35 -14.92 -4.47
C SER A 172 -30.02 -15.84 -3.29
N LEU A 173 -28.96 -16.65 -3.41
CA LEU A 173 -28.48 -17.58 -2.38
C LEU A 173 -27.58 -16.90 -1.35
N ASP A 174 -26.84 -15.87 -1.76
CA ASP A 174 -26.03 -15.01 -0.90
C ASP A 174 -26.19 -13.53 -1.29
N PRO A 175 -27.15 -12.82 -0.68
CA PRO A 175 -27.45 -11.42 -1.01
C PRO A 175 -26.31 -10.44 -0.70
N LYS A 176 -25.25 -10.87 0.00
CA LYS A 176 -24.08 -10.05 0.32
C LYS A 176 -22.89 -10.30 -0.63
N LEU A 177 -23.05 -11.19 -1.58
CA LEU A 177 -22.00 -11.57 -2.52
C LEU A 177 -21.76 -10.46 -3.53
N TYR A 178 -20.68 -9.69 -3.32
CA TYR A 178 -20.30 -8.54 -4.15
C TYR A 178 -20.01 -8.92 -5.61
N GLU A 179 -19.38 -10.07 -5.82
CA GLU A 179 -18.97 -10.55 -7.15
C GLU A 179 -20.16 -10.86 -8.06
N ALA A 180 -21.28 -11.30 -7.49
CA ALA A 180 -22.45 -11.68 -8.31
C ALA A 180 -23.01 -10.50 -9.11
N PRO A 181 -23.37 -9.34 -8.53
CA PRO A 181 -23.79 -8.19 -9.31
C PRO A 181 -22.66 -7.56 -10.12
N LEU A 182 -21.40 -7.64 -9.68
CA LEU A 182 -20.27 -7.16 -10.46
C LEU A 182 -20.18 -7.90 -11.80
N PHE A 183 -20.19 -9.24 -11.79
CA PHE A 183 -20.07 -10.08 -12.99
C PHE A 183 -21.35 -10.08 -13.85
N ALA A 184 -22.52 -9.91 -13.24
CA ALA A 184 -23.74 -9.64 -13.99
C ALA A 184 -23.63 -8.32 -14.80
N GLY A 185 -23.01 -7.28 -14.21
CA GLY A 185 -22.70 -6.05 -14.90
C GLY A 185 -21.76 -6.27 -16.10
N ASP A 186 -20.75 -7.14 -15.96
CA ASP A 186 -19.84 -7.49 -17.06
C ASP A 186 -20.56 -8.21 -18.20
N VAL A 187 -21.55 -9.06 -17.90
CA VAL A 187 -22.41 -9.66 -18.93
C VAL A 187 -23.12 -8.59 -19.75
N PHE A 188 -23.75 -7.62 -19.11
CA PHE A 188 -24.42 -6.52 -19.82
C PHE A 188 -23.46 -5.61 -20.57
N LEU A 189 -22.25 -5.37 -20.00
CA LEU A 189 -21.18 -4.64 -20.68
C LEU A 189 -20.76 -5.34 -21.98
N GLN A 190 -20.62 -6.68 -21.96
CA GLN A 190 -20.26 -7.47 -23.13
C GLN A 190 -21.38 -7.50 -24.18
N LYS A 191 -22.65 -7.47 -23.74
CA LYS A 191 -23.82 -7.34 -24.62
C LYS A 191 -24.00 -5.93 -25.20
N GLY A 192 -23.16 -4.94 -24.82
CA GLY A 192 -23.32 -3.54 -25.21
C GLY A 192 -24.50 -2.82 -24.55
N GLN A 193 -25.09 -3.41 -23.50
CA GLN A 193 -26.23 -2.85 -22.75
C GLN A 193 -25.70 -2.04 -21.56
N PHE A 194 -25.07 -0.90 -21.86
CA PHE A 194 -24.28 -0.13 -20.93
C PHE A 194 -25.06 0.43 -19.73
N GLU A 195 -26.32 0.83 -19.93
CA GLU A 195 -27.19 1.33 -18.87
C GLU A 195 -27.47 0.23 -17.84
N LYS A 196 -27.82 -0.97 -18.31
CA LYS A 196 -28.03 -2.13 -17.44
C LYS A 196 -26.75 -2.55 -16.72
N ALA A 197 -25.61 -2.49 -17.40
CA ALA A 197 -24.32 -2.72 -16.77
C ALA A 197 -24.12 -1.76 -15.57
N GLY A 198 -24.40 -0.46 -15.78
CA GLY A 198 -24.35 0.56 -14.72
C GLY A 198 -25.28 0.25 -13.53
N GLU A 199 -26.51 -0.21 -13.78
CA GLU A 199 -27.45 -0.61 -12.72
C GLU A 199 -26.91 -1.77 -11.88
N TRP A 200 -26.28 -2.76 -12.52
CA TRP A 200 -25.69 -3.89 -11.83
C TRP A 200 -24.42 -3.52 -11.06
N TYR A 201 -23.55 -2.67 -11.64
CA TYR A 201 -22.40 -2.13 -10.91
C TYR A 201 -22.84 -1.29 -9.70
N ALA A 202 -23.95 -0.53 -9.81
CA ALA A 202 -24.51 0.19 -8.66
C ALA A 202 -24.93 -0.76 -7.53
N ARG A 203 -25.49 -1.94 -7.85
CA ARG A 203 -25.80 -2.97 -6.84
C ARG A 203 -24.55 -3.48 -6.14
N ALA A 204 -23.47 -3.75 -6.90
CA ALA A 204 -22.19 -4.15 -6.31
C ALA A 204 -21.63 -3.06 -5.39
N ILE A 205 -21.66 -1.79 -5.81
CA ILE A 205 -21.22 -0.63 -5.02
C ILE A 205 -22.03 -0.51 -3.71
N ASN A 206 -23.34 -0.76 -3.75
CA ASN A 206 -24.17 -0.71 -2.55
C ASN A 206 -23.82 -1.83 -1.54
N LEU A 207 -23.32 -2.98 -2.01
CA LEU A 207 -22.84 -4.06 -1.13
C LEU A 207 -21.50 -3.73 -0.50
N ASP A 208 -20.56 -3.17 -1.27
CA ASP A 208 -19.28 -2.70 -0.75
C ASP A 208 -18.80 -1.45 -1.50
N PRO A 209 -19.03 -0.25 -0.95
CA PRO A 209 -18.60 1.00 -1.56
C PRO A 209 -17.08 1.25 -1.46
N ASN A 210 -16.33 0.37 -0.79
CA ASN A 210 -14.88 0.52 -0.62
C ASN A 210 -14.07 -0.34 -1.60
N ARG A 211 -14.72 -1.04 -2.51
CA ARG A 211 -14.07 -1.81 -3.59
C ARG A 211 -14.11 -1.01 -4.89
N GLU A 212 -12.95 -0.87 -5.52
CA GLU A 212 -12.76 -0.02 -6.70
C GLU A 212 -13.37 -0.61 -8.00
N GLN A 213 -13.46 -1.94 -8.10
CA GLN A 213 -13.73 -2.63 -9.37
C GLN A 213 -15.06 -2.19 -10.01
N ALA A 214 -16.16 -2.15 -9.24
CA ALA A 214 -17.46 -1.81 -9.78
C ALA A 214 -17.51 -0.36 -10.29
N TYR A 215 -16.86 0.57 -9.59
CA TYR A 215 -16.72 1.95 -10.06
C TYR A 215 -15.92 2.02 -11.36
N ARG A 216 -14.77 1.35 -11.41
CA ARG A 216 -13.89 1.35 -12.57
C ARG A 216 -14.56 0.70 -13.79
N TYR A 217 -15.26 -0.40 -13.61
CA TYR A 217 -16.00 -1.07 -14.69
C TYR A 217 -17.17 -0.21 -15.19
N TRP A 218 -17.89 0.47 -14.28
CA TRP A 218 -18.89 1.45 -14.68
C TRP A 218 -18.29 2.63 -15.44
N GLY A 219 -17.14 3.14 -14.97
CA GLY A 219 -16.37 4.15 -15.70
C GLY A 219 -16.01 3.70 -17.11
N ASN A 220 -15.59 2.43 -17.28
CA ASN A 220 -15.31 1.85 -18.59
C ASN A 220 -16.55 1.80 -19.49
N ALA A 221 -17.73 1.44 -18.95
CA ALA A 221 -18.98 1.43 -19.68
C ALA A 221 -19.39 2.83 -20.15
N LEU A 222 -19.22 3.84 -19.31
CA LEU A 222 -19.49 5.25 -19.62
C LEU A 222 -18.49 5.81 -20.64
N LEU A 223 -17.21 5.42 -20.53
CA LEU A 223 -16.17 5.82 -21.47
C LEU A 223 -16.46 5.29 -22.90
N LYS A 224 -16.94 4.04 -23.00
CA LYS A 224 -17.38 3.45 -24.30
C LYS A 224 -18.55 4.21 -24.91
N GLN A 225 -19.39 4.87 -24.10
CA GLN A 225 -20.50 5.71 -24.53
C GLN A 225 -20.09 7.16 -24.79
N ALA A 226 -18.80 7.51 -24.69
CA ALA A 226 -18.28 8.88 -24.73
C ALA A 226 -18.87 9.83 -23.67
N ARG A 227 -19.45 9.28 -22.58
CA ARG A 227 -19.97 10.03 -21.44
C ARG A 227 -18.81 10.39 -20.48
N LEU A 228 -17.92 11.27 -20.97
CA LEU A 228 -16.60 11.48 -20.38
C LEU A 228 -16.67 12.03 -18.95
N ASP A 229 -17.57 12.96 -18.65
CA ASP A 229 -17.64 13.57 -17.31
C ASP A 229 -18.18 12.57 -16.28
N GLU A 230 -19.15 11.76 -16.65
CA GLU A 230 -19.67 10.70 -15.79
C GLU A 230 -18.65 9.56 -15.60
N ALA A 231 -17.89 9.23 -16.65
CA ALA A 231 -16.77 8.28 -16.56
C ALA A 231 -15.70 8.78 -15.58
N ARG A 232 -15.34 10.09 -15.65
CA ARG A 232 -14.43 10.73 -14.67
C ARG A 232 -14.94 10.50 -13.24
N ASP A 233 -16.21 10.78 -13.01
CA ASP A 233 -16.77 10.71 -11.66
C ASP A 233 -16.69 9.28 -11.10
N LYS A 234 -16.95 8.27 -11.92
CA LYS A 234 -16.79 6.86 -11.51
C LYS A 234 -15.34 6.46 -11.28
N TYR A 235 -14.41 6.92 -12.13
CA TYR A 235 -12.99 6.67 -11.90
C TYR A 235 -12.45 7.40 -10.67
N VAL A 236 -12.95 8.59 -10.37
CA VAL A 236 -12.66 9.30 -9.12
C VAL A 236 -13.17 8.49 -7.92
N ASP A 237 -14.40 7.95 -8.00
CA ASP A 237 -14.93 7.07 -6.95
C ASP A 237 -14.09 5.80 -6.76
N ALA A 238 -13.57 5.22 -7.84
CA ALA A 238 -12.64 4.10 -7.77
C ALA A 238 -11.34 4.46 -7.03
N VAL A 239 -10.75 5.62 -7.35
CA VAL A 239 -9.56 6.14 -6.66
C VAL A 239 -9.86 6.41 -5.18
N VAL A 240 -11.02 6.98 -4.85
CA VAL A 240 -11.44 7.18 -3.44
C VAL A 240 -11.64 5.84 -2.73
N ALA A 241 -12.07 4.79 -3.42
CA ALA A 241 -12.18 3.45 -2.82
C ALA A 241 -10.80 2.83 -2.55
N SER A 242 -9.84 2.97 -3.47
CA SER A 242 -8.50 2.37 -3.40
C SER A 242 -7.41 3.30 -3.96
N PRO A 243 -6.96 4.30 -3.17
CA PRO A 243 -6.11 5.40 -3.65
C PRO A 243 -4.66 4.99 -3.91
N TYR A 244 -4.17 3.97 -3.23
CA TYR A 244 -2.74 3.59 -3.27
C TYR A 244 -2.47 2.41 -4.20
N GLU A 245 -3.51 1.89 -4.86
CA GLU A 245 -3.40 0.84 -5.87
C GLU A 245 -3.10 1.45 -7.24
N ARG A 246 -1.86 1.29 -7.73
CA ARG A 246 -1.42 1.79 -9.04
C ARG A 246 -2.36 1.39 -10.17
N TYR A 247 -2.85 0.15 -10.14
CA TYR A 247 -3.76 -0.39 -11.13
C TYR A 247 -5.07 0.41 -11.26
N THR A 248 -5.61 0.91 -10.14
CA THR A 248 -6.83 1.74 -10.11
C THR A 248 -6.65 3.04 -10.91
N TRP A 249 -5.47 3.68 -10.77
CA TRP A 249 -5.13 4.89 -11.51
C TRP A 249 -4.94 4.61 -13.00
N GLU A 250 -4.12 3.61 -13.35
CA GLU A 250 -3.73 3.30 -14.74
C GLU A 250 -4.93 2.82 -15.57
N ASN A 251 -5.78 1.97 -15.00
CA ASN A 251 -6.95 1.43 -15.68
C ASN A 251 -8.25 2.20 -15.42
N GLY A 252 -8.16 3.31 -14.73
CA GLY A 252 -9.27 4.21 -14.42
C GLY A 252 -9.01 5.63 -14.89
N LEU A 253 -8.61 6.48 -13.95
CA LEU A 253 -8.55 7.93 -14.17
C LEU A 253 -7.54 8.34 -15.26
N PHE A 254 -6.42 7.63 -15.44
CA PHE A 254 -5.48 7.93 -16.54
C PHE A 254 -6.08 7.61 -17.91
N ARG A 255 -6.92 6.58 -18.03
CA ARG A 255 -7.63 6.30 -19.30
C ARG A 255 -8.59 7.42 -19.65
N TRP A 256 -9.33 7.92 -18.67
CA TRP A 256 -10.19 9.08 -18.86
C TRP A 256 -9.39 10.33 -19.27
N ALA A 257 -8.30 10.61 -18.55
CA ALA A 257 -7.46 11.77 -18.82
C ALA A 257 -6.90 11.75 -20.26
N ASN A 258 -6.47 10.59 -20.71
CA ASN A 258 -6.02 10.40 -22.10
C ASN A 258 -7.17 10.62 -23.11
N ALA A 259 -8.36 10.09 -22.85
CA ALA A 259 -9.52 10.26 -23.71
C ALA A 259 -10.01 11.72 -23.79
N LYS A 260 -9.89 12.47 -22.69
CA LYS A 260 -10.26 13.89 -22.59
C LYS A 260 -9.12 14.83 -23.03
N ALA A 261 -7.90 14.32 -23.26
CA ALA A 261 -6.68 15.07 -23.49
C ALA A 261 -6.38 16.08 -22.34
N VAL A 262 -6.60 15.65 -21.09
CA VAL A 262 -6.35 16.44 -19.88
C VAL A 262 -5.13 15.89 -19.15
N ARG A 263 -4.26 16.79 -18.67
CA ARG A 263 -3.17 16.42 -17.80
C ARG A 263 -3.68 16.29 -16.35
N LEU A 264 -3.37 15.18 -15.70
CA LEU A 264 -3.58 15.03 -14.26
C LEU A 264 -2.38 15.60 -13.51
N GLY A 265 -2.64 16.41 -12.50
CA GLY A 265 -1.58 16.99 -11.68
C GLY A 265 -2.10 17.50 -10.34
N HIS A 266 -1.36 17.24 -9.28
CA HIS A 266 -1.61 17.86 -7.99
C HIS A 266 -1.06 19.29 -7.96
N PRO A 267 -1.71 20.20 -7.23
CA PRO A 267 -1.11 21.48 -6.88
C PRO A 267 0.25 21.25 -6.22
N LYS A 268 1.28 21.89 -6.73
CA LYS A 268 2.62 21.87 -6.14
C LYS A 268 2.75 23.05 -5.20
N ILE A 269 2.90 22.77 -3.92
CA ILE A 269 3.17 23.76 -2.87
C ILE A 269 4.56 23.46 -2.32
N ASP A 270 5.47 24.40 -2.51
CA ASP A 270 6.83 24.32 -1.98
C ASP A 270 6.83 24.72 -0.51
N VAL A 271 6.94 23.72 0.37
CA VAL A 271 7.02 23.91 1.81
C VAL A 271 8.45 24.21 2.18
N GLN A 272 8.74 25.49 2.42
CA GLN A 272 10.07 26.03 2.65
C GLN A 272 10.60 25.77 4.09
N SER A 273 10.17 24.68 4.70
CA SER A 273 10.64 24.23 6.01
C SER A 273 10.56 22.72 6.09
N SER A 274 11.52 22.11 6.75
CA SER A 274 11.57 20.67 6.99
C SER A 274 11.99 20.35 8.41
N VAL A 275 11.68 19.14 8.86
CA VAL A 275 12.04 18.64 10.19
C VAL A 275 12.77 17.33 10.03
N SER A 276 13.97 17.21 10.62
CA SER A 276 14.69 15.93 10.64
C SER A 276 13.99 14.91 11.54
N PRO A 277 14.17 13.60 11.27
CA PRO A 277 13.76 12.57 12.21
C PRO A 277 14.40 12.79 13.60
N LEU A 278 13.67 12.41 14.67
CA LEU A 278 14.20 12.49 16.03
C LEU A 278 15.37 11.54 16.18
N LYS A 279 16.57 12.08 16.47
CA LYS A 279 17.77 11.29 16.75
C LYS A 279 18.41 11.81 18.05
N ASP A 280 18.76 10.92 18.96
CA ASP A 280 19.39 11.25 20.24
C ASP A 280 18.62 12.34 21.02
N ASN A 281 17.30 12.26 20.98
CA ASN A 281 16.38 13.25 21.57
C ASN A 281 16.55 14.67 21.01
N LYS A 282 17.13 14.81 19.83
CA LYS A 282 17.33 16.08 19.12
C LYS A 282 16.63 16.03 17.76
N MET A 283 16.04 17.14 17.39
CA MET A 283 15.39 17.37 16.12
C MET A 283 15.89 18.70 15.56
N THR A 284 16.11 18.73 14.24
CA THR A 284 16.55 19.94 13.54
C THR A 284 15.42 20.42 12.67
N ILE A 285 15.05 21.69 12.83
CA ILE A 285 14.17 22.41 11.92
C ILE A 285 15.07 23.15 10.93
N THR A 286 14.92 22.84 9.65
CA THR A 286 15.63 23.52 8.57
C THR A 286 14.63 24.41 7.83
N ILE A 287 14.98 25.68 7.64
CA ILE A 287 14.18 26.64 6.89
C ILE A 287 14.94 26.95 5.62
N ASP A 288 14.27 26.90 4.46
CA ASP A 288 14.88 27.33 3.21
C ASP A 288 15.21 28.83 3.32
N PRO A 289 16.46 29.26 3.06
CA PRO A 289 16.83 30.67 3.09
C PRO A 289 15.91 31.57 2.26
N LYS A 290 15.36 31.07 1.15
CA LYS A 290 14.38 31.78 0.31
C LYS A 290 13.15 32.25 1.07
N ALA A 291 12.73 31.51 2.11
CA ALA A 291 11.60 31.90 2.96
C ALA A 291 11.87 33.20 3.73
N MET A 292 13.15 33.55 3.92
CA MET A 292 13.61 34.73 4.67
C MET A 292 14.06 35.90 3.77
N GLU A 293 14.21 35.66 2.48
CA GLU A 293 14.64 36.70 1.53
C GLU A 293 13.58 37.76 1.27
N LYS A 294 12.31 37.32 1.20
CA LYS A 294 11.17 38.20 0.99
C LYS A 294 10.41 38.36 2.32
N THR A 295 10.32 39.62 2.74
CA THR A 295 9.70 39.95 4.04
C THR A 295 8.24 40.35 3.95
N ASP A 296 7.69 40.54 2.74
CA ASP A 296 6.35 41.08 2.51
C ASP A 296 5.41 40.17 1.72
N ASP A 297 5.83 38.91 1.44
CA ASP A 297 5.03 37.92 0.72
C ASP A 297 4.49 36.76 1.61
N GLY A 298 4.74 36.85 2.91
CA GLY A 298 4.28 35.87 3.90
C GLY A 298 5.15 34.63 4.03
N SER A 299 6.19 34.44 3.21
CA SER A 299 7.03 33.23 3.18
C SER A 299 7.72 32.93 4.51
N ALA A 300 8.02 33.95 5.33
CA ALA A 300 8.55 33.75 6.68
C ALA A 300 7.63 32.91 7.59
N ALA A 301 6.33 32.80 7.28
CA ALA A 301 5.39 31.96 8.01
C ALA A 301 5.71 30.47 7.89
N TRP A 302 6.47 30.02 6.87
CA TRP A 302 6.87 28.63 6.73
C TRP A 302 7.70 28.11 7.92
N MET A 303 8.32 28.98 8.71
CA MET A 303 8.94 28.60 9.98
C MET A 303 7.96 27.88 10.92
N MET A 304 6.68 28.27 10.91
CA MET A 304 5.65 27.66 11.77
C MET A 304 5.39 26.20 11.43
N TYR A 305 5.56 25.81 10.15
CA TYR A 305 5.43 24.41 9.75
C TYR A 305 6.43 23.52 10.50
N GLY A 306 7.70 23.87 10.51
CA GLY A 306 8.74 23.11 11.21
C GLY A 306 8.49 23.05 12.72
N ILE A 307 8.12 24.19 13.35
CA ILE A 307 7.82 24.27 14.77
C ILE A 307 6.65 23.32 15.15
N PHE A 308 5.57 23.35 14.40
CA PHE A 308 4.41 22.52 14.68
C PHE A 308 4.67 21.04 14.44
N ARG A 309 5.39 20.69 13.37
CA ARG A 309 5.83 19.31 13.13
C ARG A 309 6.71 18.80 14.28
N ALA A 310 7.68 19.61 14.72
CA ALA A 310 8.54 19.25 15.85
C ALA A 310 7.76 19.04 17.14
N ALA A 311 6.70 19.81 17.40
CA ALA A 311 5.86 19.67 18.61
C ALA A 311 5.10 18.33 18.68
N TRP A 312 4.83 17.66 17.56
CA TRP A 312 4.20 16.35 17.53
C TRP A 312 5.15 15.20 17.88
N SER A 313 6.42 15.35 17.53
CA SER A 313 7.44 14.31 17.64
C SER A 313 8.36 14.47 18.86
N THR A 314 8.25 15.57 19.61
CA THR A 314 9.00 15.82 20.86
C THR A 314 8.18 15.45 22.09
N ASN A 315 8.76 15.60 23.29
CA ASN A 315 8.12 15.33 24.61
C ASN A 315 7.51 13.92 24.70
N ASN A 316 8.27 12.88 24.32
CA ASN A 316 7.78 11.51 24.31
C ASN A 316 6.49 11.31 23.49
N TYR A 317 6.29 12.12 22.45
CA TYR A 317 5.14 12.08 21.56
C TYR A 317 3.78 12.28 22.25
N GLU A 318 3.70 13.09 23.30
CA GLU A 318 2.48 13.26 24.09
C GLU A 318 1.29 13.72 23.25
N LYS A 319 1.52 14.65 22.32
CA LYS A 319 0.46 15.13 21.42
C LYS A 319 -0.04 14.01 20.51
N PHE A 320 0.87 13.20 19.95
CA PHE A 320 0.53 12.04 19.12
C PHE A 320 -0.24 10.99 19.93
N LYS A 321 0.24 10.61 21.10
CA LYS A 321 -0.43 9.61 21.97
C LYS A 321 -1.83 10.03 22.39
N LYS A 322 -2.06 11.32 22.58
CA LYS A 322 -3.39 11.85 22.90
C LYS A 322 -4.36 11.70 21.72
N GLU A 323 -3.89 11.93 20.51
CA GLU A 323 -4.71 11.82 19.29
C GLU A 323 -4.86 10.35 18.83
N TYR A 324 -3.82 9.54 19.01
CA TYR A 324 -3.77 8.12 18.61
C TYR A 324 -3.46 7.21 19.82
N PRO A 325 -4.39 7.09 20.81
CA PRO A 325 -4.10 6.40 22.07
C PRO A 325 -3.88 4.90 21.95
N SER A 326 -4.32 4.28 20.86
CA SER A 326 -4.10 2.85 20.56
C SER A 326 -2.73 2.56 19.94
N GLU A 327 -2.03 3.58 19.43
CA GLU A 327 -0.75 3.41 18.74
C GLU A 327 0.41 3.47 19.74
N LYS A 328 1.33 2.50 19.61
CA LYS A 328 2.48 2.37 20.52
C LYS A 328 3.73 3.12 20.02
N VAL A 329 3.79 3.35 18.72
CA VAL A 329 4.95 3.94 18.04
C VAL A 329 4.50 5.19 17.29
N TYR A 330 5.29 6.25 17.43
CA TYR A 330 5.04 7.48 16.69
C TYR A 330 5.22 7.26 15.19
N ARG A 331 4.32 7.84 14.42
CA ARG A 331 4.41 7.99 12.98
C ARG A 331 3.97 9.41 12.57
N HIS A 332 4.39 9.86 11.43
CA HIS A 332 3.83 11.04 10.81
C HIS A 332 2.34 10.79 10.49
N SER A 333 1.48 11.73 10.83
CA SER A 333 0.04 11.55 10.69
C SER A 333 -0.61 12.65 9.86
N LEU A 334 -1.79 12.35 9.30
CA LEU A 334 -2.61 13.31 8.59
C LEU A 334 -2.91 14.55 9.45
N ARG A 335 -3.22 14.31 10.72
CA ARG A 335 -3.53 15.39 11.67
C ARG A 335 -2.35 16.31 11.91
N GLU A 336 -1.17 15.73 12.09
CA GLU A 336 0.07 16.47 12.28
C GLU A 336 0.38 17.36 11.07
N GLU A 337 0.35 16.80 9.86
CA GLU A 337 0.64 17.54 8.64
C GLU A 337 -0.36 18.67 8.41
N ALA A 338 -1.65 18.39 8.58
CA ALA A 338 -2.70 19.40 8.46
C ALA A 338 -2.57 20.53 9.49
N ASP A 339 -2.28 20.19 10.77
CA ASP A 339 -2.08 21.18 11.83
C ASP A 339 -0.86 22.08 11.55
N ALA A 340 0.23 21.50 11.01
CA ALA A 340 1.43 22.25 10.66
C ALA A 340 1.14 23.24 9.51
N LEU A 341 0.44 22.80 8.47
CA LEU A 341 0.04 23.68 7.37
C LEU A 341 -0.93 24.78 7.82
N ARG A 342 -1.88 24.48 8.71
CA ARG A 342 -2.77 25.48 9.31
C ARG A 342 -2.05 26.50 10.17
N ALA A 343 -0.99 26.09 10.85
CA ALA A 343 -0.17 27.02 11.64
C ALA A 343 0.53 28.05 10.75
N VAL A 344 0.99 27.64 9.58
CA VAL A 344 1.50 28.56 8.53
C VAL A 344 0.43 29.58 8.15
N LEU A 345 -0.77 29.13 7.79
CA LEU A 345 -1.87 30.03 7.38
C LEU A 345 -2.31 30.95 8.52
N THR A 346 -2.29 30.49 9.75
CA THR A 346 -2.59 31.32 10.94
C THR A 346 -1.57 32.45 11.08
N SER A 347 -0.28 32.14 10.92
CA SER A 347 0.78 33.12 10.93
C SER A 347 0.64 34.13 9.78
N VAL A 348 0.33 33.65 8.58
CA VAL A 348 0.08 34.48 7.39
C VAL A 348 -1.05 35.47 7.65
N ARG A 349 -2.20 34.98 8.13
CA ARG A 349 -3.36 35.86 8.45
C ARG A 349 -3.05 36.92 9.48
N SER A 350 -2.23 36.60 10.51
CA SER A 350 -1.75 37.58 11.47
C SER A 350 -0.85 38.64 10.81
N GLN A 351 0.09 38.23 9.97
CA GLN A 351 0.98 39.16 9.26
C GLN A 351 0.21 40.08 8.29
N GLN A 352 -0.83 39.57 7.62
CA GLN A 352 -1.72 40.39 6.78
C GLN A 352 -2.48 41.42 7.61
N LYS A 353 -3.03 41.01 8.75
CA LYS A 353 -3.72 41.94 9.68
C LYS A 353 -2.80 43.06 10.20
N ASP A 354 -1.53 42.74 10.42
CA ASP A 354 -0.51 43.70 10.86
C ASP A 354 0.03 44.56 9.71
N GLY A 355 -0.46 44.38 8.48
CA GLY A 355 0.02 45.11 7.29
C GLY A 355 1.43 44.74 6.83
N LYS A 356 2.00 43.65 7.32
CA LYS A 356 3.36 43.20 6.99
C LYS A 356 3.41 42.45 5.64
N VAL A 357 2.31 41.84 5.24
CA VAL A 357 2.20 41.09 3.97
C VAL A 357 1.39 41.91 2.99
N LYS A 358 2.02 42.29 1.88
CA LYS A 358 1.38 43.06 0.81
C LYS A 358 0.77 42.17 -0.25
N GLN A 359 1.47 41.09 -0.62
CA GLN A 359 1.03 40.12 -1.62
C GLN A 359 1.56 38.75 -1.24
N LEU A 360 0.66 37.79 -1.09
CA LEU A 360 1.06 36.41 -0.76
C LEU A 360 1.85 35.77 -1.89
N SER A 361 2.84 34.94 -1.52
CA SER A 361 3.46 34.01 -2.46
C SER A 361 2.45 33.08 -3.10
N LYS A 362 2.71 32.57 -4.29
CA LYS A 362 1.80 31.66 -5.01
C LYS A 362 1.45 30.41 -4.22
N ASP A 363 2.43 29.85 -3.52
CA ASP A 363 2.26 28.65 -2.69
C ASP A 363 1.31 28.91 -1.52
N LEU A 364 1.46 30.04 -0.84
CA LEU A 364 0.58 30.43 0.26
C LEU A 364 -0.82 30.79 -0.22
N GLN A 365 -0.97 31.43 -1.38
CA GLN A 365 -2.30 31.67 -1.99
C GLN A 365 -3.01 30.35 -2.27
N LEU A 366 -2.30 29.39 -2.89
CA LEU A 366 -2.84 28.10 -3.23
C LEU A 366 -3.18 27.26 -1.99
N LEU A 367 -2.32 27.26 -0.96
CA LEU A 367 -2.57 26.60 0.31
C LEU A 367 -3.83 27.19 1.00
N MET A 368 -3.96 28.51 0.98
CA MET A 368 -5.11 29.21 1.55
C MET A 368 -6.41 28.83 0.82
N GLN A 369 -6.39 28.81 -0.51
CA GLN A 369 -7.54 28.39 -1.33
C GLN A 369 -7.98 26.94 -1.01
N ILE A 370 -7.03 26.03 -0.87
CA ILE A 370 -7.31 24.62 -0.53
C ILE A 370 -7.92 24.53 0.88
N GLU A 371 -7.40 25.27 1.85
CA GLU A 371 -7.92 25.29 3.22
C GLU A 371 -9.32 25.91 3.28
N GLU A 372 -9.55 27.04 2.62
CA GLU A 372 -10.86 27.72 2.56
C GLU A 372 -11.92 26.87 1.86
N ALA A 373 -11.52 26.05 0.88
CA ALA A 373 -12.38 25.05 0.27
C ALA A 373 -12.71 23.88 1.20
N GLY A 374 -12.03 23.76 2.36
CA GLY A 374 -12.16 22.65 3.31
C GLY A 374 -11.54 21.33 2.80
N LEU A 375 -10.52 21.42 1.93
CA LEU A 375 -9.92 20.29 1.21
C LEU A 375 -8.46 20.02 1.62
N LEU A 376 -7.98 20.65 2.70
CA LEU A 376 -6.58 20.53 3.11
C LEU A 376 -6.16 19.08 3.40
N GLU A 377 -6.97 18.33 4.16
CA GLU A 377 -6.66 16.94 4.45
C GLU A 377 -6.70 16.06 3.20
N ALA A 378 -7.62 16.33 2.28
CA ALA A 378 -7.65 15.62 1.01
C ALA A 378 -6.39 15.91 0.17
N TYR A 379 -5.94 17.17 0.14
CA TYR A 379 -4.67 17.56 -0.47
C TYR A 379 -3.50 16.80 0.15
N VAL A 380 -3.43 16.74 1.49
CA VAL A 380 -2.36 16.01 2.19
C VAL A 380 -2.37 14.54 1.81
N LEU A 381 -3.54 13.87 1.86
CA LEU A 381 -3.70 12.44 1.58
C LEU A 381 -3.33 12.05 0.13
N PHE A 382 -3.50 12.94 -0.84
CA PHE A 382 -3.23 12.61 -2.24
C PHE A 382 -1.91 13.20 -2.77
N ALA A 383 -1.50 14.38 -2.30
CA ALA A 383 -0.36 15.10 -2.85
C ALA A 383 0.88 15.07 -1.95
N ARG A 384 0.72 14.79 -0.65
CA ARG A 384 1.78 14.84 0.35
C ARG A 384 1.85 13.58 1.22
N THR A 385 1.21 12.50 0.78
CA THR A 385 1.15 11.26 1.55
C THR A 385 2.52 10.60 1.69
N ASP A 386 2.76 10.03 2.86
CA ASP A 386 3.80 9.06 3.15
C ASP A 386 3.17 7.82 3.82
N GLU A 387 3.97 6.83 4.19
CA GLU A 387 3.48 5.60 4.82
C GLU A 387 2.73 5.84 6.13
N GLY A 388 3.13 6.87 6.87
CA GLY A 388 2.48 7.24 8.12
C GLY A 388 1.11 7.89 7.87
N ILE A 389 1.04 8.90 7.01
CA ILE A 389 -0.20 9.61 6.64
C ILE A 389 -1.19 8.65 5.98
N ALA A 390 -0.73 7.71 5.15
CA ALA A 390 -1.57 6.75 4.45
C ALA A 390 -2.42 5.89 5.40
N GLN A 391 -1.93 5.62 6.61
CA GLN A 391 -2.66 4.84 7.62
C GLN A 391 -3.95 5.54 8.09
N ASP A 392 -4.03 6.86 7.99
CA ASP A 392 -5.22 7.63 8.39
C ASP A 392 -6.31 7.65 7.31
N TYR A 393 -5.99 7.19 6.08
CA TYR A 393 -6.89 7.29 4.94
C TYR A 393 -8.24 6.63 5.15
N VAL A 394 -8.24 5.39 5.62
CA VAL A 394 -9.47 4.59 5.76
C VAL A 394 -10.42 5.25 6.74
N GLU A 395 -9.91 5.77 7.85
CA GLU A 395 -10.74 6.43 8.85
C GLU A 395 -11.24 7.79 8.34
N TYR A 396 -10.38 8.58 7.72
CA TYR A 396 -10.77 9.87 7.14
C TYR A 396 -11.83 9.69 6.04
N ARG A 397 -11.69 8.70 5.17
CA ARG A 397 -12.64 8.41 4.09
C ARG A 397 -14.06 8.14 4.60
N LYS A 398 -14.23 7.49 5.75
CA LYS A 398 -15.55 7.14 6.29
C LYS A 398 -16.47 8.36 6.40
N ALA A 399 -15.94 9.49 6.84
CA ALA A 399 -16.70 10.71 7.08
C ALA A 399 -16.52 11.78 6.00
N ASN A 400 -15.52 11.66 5.10
CA ASN A 400 -15.10 12.74 4.21
C ASN A 400 -14.99 12.31 2.74
N ARG A 401 -15.77 11.31 2.31
CA ARG A 401 -15.72 10.80 0.94
C ARG A 401 -15.95 11.91 -0.10
N ASP A 402 -16.86 12.81 0.17
CA ASP A 402 -17.16 13.93 -0.71
C ASP A 402 -16.00 14.93 -0.84
N LYS A 403 -15.26 15.18 0.24
CA LYS A 403 -14.07 16.05 0.19
C LYS A 403 -12.96 15.42 -0.64
N LEU A 404 -12.75 14.11 -0.51
CA LEU A 404 -11.79 13.37 -1.34
C LEU A 404 -12.16 13.45 -2.82
N ARG A 405 -13.45 13.22 -3.17
CA ARG A 405 -13.95 13.36 -4.54
C ARG A 405 -13.75 14.78 -5.08
N ARG A 406 -14.19 15.80 -4.31
CA ARG A 406 -14.05 17.20 -4.70
C ARG A 406 -12.61 17.58 -4.99
N TYR A 407 -11.68 17.19 -4.14
CA TYR A 407 -10.28 17.46 -4.36
C TYR A 407 -9.77 16.83 -5.68
N LEU A 408 -10.09 15.58 -5.94
CA LEU A 408 -9.68 14.90 -7.17
C LEU A 408 -10.28 15.57 -8.43
N ILE A 409 -11.53 16.02 -8.37
CA ILE A 409 -12.20 16.68 -9.50
C ILE A 409 -11.71 18.13 -9.69
N GLU A 410 -11.71 18.92 -8.61
CA GLU A 410 -11.48 20.36 -8.68
C GLU A 410 -9.99 20.72 -8.85
N TYR A 411 -9.09 19.84 -8.39
CA TYR A 411 -7.64 20.08 -8.45
C TYR A 411 -6.94 19.10 -9.39
N LEU A 412 -6.93 17.80 -9.10
CA LEU A 412 -6.15 16.81 -9.84
C LEU A 412 -6.60 16.69 -11.31
N ALA A 413 -7.91 16.54 -11.54
CA ALA A 413 -8.50 16.31 -12.86
C ALA A 413 -8.89 17.62 -13.57
N SER A 414 -8.52 18.75 -13.01
CA SER A 414 -8.88 20.08 -13.56
C SER A 414 -8.09 20.48 -14.81
N GLY A 415 -6.93 19.86 -15.03
CA GLY A 415 -5.98 20.23 -16.08
C GLY A 415 -5.21 21.51 -15.83
N LYS A 416 -5.31 22.09 -14.63
CA LYS A 416 -4.67 23.39 -14.27
C LYS A 416 -3.26 23.24 -13.73
N TYR A 417 -2.87 22.03 -13.28
CA TYR A 417 -1.64 21.78 -12.54
C TYR A 417 -0.73 20.77 -13.25
#